data_cae4b96faf9efd1b744dabe932d26ba0
#
_entry.id   cae4b96faf9efd1b744dabe932d26ba0
#
_cell.length_a   1.000
_cell.length_b   1.000
_cell.length_c   1.000
_cell.angle_alpha   90.00
_cell.angle_beta   90.00
_cell.angle_gamma   90.00
#
_symmetry.space_group_name_H-M   'P 1'
#
loop_
_entity.id
_entity.type
_entity.pdbx_description
1 polymer ?
#
loop_
_entity_poly.entity_id
_entity_poly.type
_entity_poly.pdbx_seq_one_letter_code
_entity_poly.pdbx_strand_id
1 'polypeptide(L)'
;AGSINEPSDYTGLAHYLEHVMFKGTTLIGSLDWAQEEPLYKEIIAKYDLFAAETDPAKRQALSKEINELSVKAGEFGLPNEYSNLMESIGAKNVNAGTSYDYTYYHSSFPPYQVNKWLEISSQRFLNPVFRSFQSELENVYEEYNRSQDNESRQQQQFMLEQAFAGHPYSRSVIGLPEHLKNPQLSKLMEFYETWYVPENMVLVLVGNIKAQQVAGR
;
A
#
# COMPACT_ATOMS: atom_id res chain seq x y z
N ALA A 1 2.23 2.97 11.90
CA ALA A 1 2.36 4.26 11.22
C ALA A 1 1.04 4.63 10.56
N GLY A 2 0.82 5.91 10.38
CA GLY A 2 -0.34 6.49 9.70
C GLY A 2 0.06 7.78 8.99
N SER A 3 -0.92 8.58 8.53
CA SER A 3 -0.64 9.78 7.75
C SER A 3 0.12 10.88 8.52
N ILE A 4 0.15 10.83 9.86
CA ILE A 4 0.99 11.73 10.69
C ILE A 4 2.48 11.57 10.40
N ASN A 5 2.90 10.37 10.01
CA ASN A 5 4.29 10.02 9.75
C ASN A 5 4.77 10.40 8.35
N GLU A 6 3.88 10.89 7.50
CA GLU A 6 4.20 11.29 6.14
C GLU A 6 5.01 12.59 6.10
N PRO A 7 5.97 12.74 5.18
CA PRO A 7 6.62 14.01 4.95
C PRO A 7 5.62 15.07 4.47
N SER A 8 5.86 16.33 4.81
CA SER A 8 4.93 17.42 4.46
C SER A 8 4.87 17.71 2.95
N ASP A 9 5.92 17.37 2.24
CA ASP A 9 6.07 17.58 0.80
C ASP A 9 5.59 16.38 -0.05
N TYR A 10 5.14 15.28 0.61
CA TYR A 10 4.60 14.13 -0.09
C TYR A 10 3.60 13.35 0.77
N THR A 11 2.33 13.67 0.65
CA THR A 11 1.23 13.12 1.45
C THR A 11 0.47 12.02 0.72
N GLY A 12 -0.26 11.18 1.47
CA GLY A 12 -1.03 10.05 0.96
C GLY A 12 -0.24 8.74 0.90
N LEU A 13 1.03 8.72 1.35
CA LEU A 13 1.88 7.53 1.34
C LEU A 13 1.32 6.39 2.17
N ALA A 14 0.84 6.68 3.39
CA ALA A 14 0.31 5.67 4.30
C ALA A 14 -0.91 4.95 3.71
N HIS A 15 -1.85 5.71 3.14
CA HIS A 15 -3.05 5.18 2.52
C HIS A 15 -2.72 4.43 1.22
N TYR A 16 -1.84 4.98 0.41
CA TYR A 16 -1.42 4.33 -0.82
C TYR A 16 -0.64 3.03 -0.55
N LEU A 17 0.23 3.02 0.47
CA LEU A 17 0.92 1.81 0.90
C LEU A 17 -0.08 0.72 1.33
N GLU A 18 -1.14 1.09 2.03
CA GLU A 18 -2.22 0.16 2.38
C GLU A 18 -2.73 -0.60 1.15
N HIS A 19 -3.03 0.10 0.06
CA HIS A 19 -3.52 -0.50 -1.19
C HIS A 19 -2.51 -1.46 -1.81
N VAL A 20 -1.25 -1.03 -1.97
CA VAL A 20 -0.25 -1.85 -2.66
C VAL A 20 0.25 -3.04 -1.83
N MET A 21 0.05 -3.03 -0.52
CA MET A 21 0.36 -4.16 0.36
C MET A 21 -0.49 -5.41 0.09
N PHE A 22 -1.55 -5.31 -0.70
CA PHE A 22 -2.35 -6.46 -1.18
C PHE A 22 -1.85 -7.06 -2.50
N LYS A 23 -0.82 -6.47 -3.12
CA LYS A 23 -0.36 -6.87 -4.47
C LYS A 23 0.64 -8.03 -4.47
N GLY A 24 0.95 -8.55 -3.30
CA GLY A 24 1.80 -9.71 -3.11
C GLY A 24 3.21 -9.38 -2.65
N THR A 25 4.09 -10.34 -2.80
CA THR A 25 5.46 -10.34 -2.27
C THR A 25 6.41 -10.92 -3.31
N THR A 26 7.66 -11.14 -2.95
CA THR A 26 8.61 -11.88 -3.80
C THR A 26 8.23 -13.36 -3.97
N LEU A 27 7.37 -13.91 -3.09
CA LEU A 27 6.91 -15.31 -3.12
C LEU A 27 5.43 -15.46 -3.51
N ILE A 28 4.60 -14.45 -3.22
CA ILE A 28 3.17 -14.44 -3.50
C ILE A 28 2.91 -13.42 -4.61
N GLY A 29 2.22 -13.83 -5.65
CA GLY A 29 1.91 -12.94 -6.78
C GLY A 29 2.99 -12.92 -7.87
N SER A 30 3.99 -13.80 -7.82
CA SER A 30 5.01 -13.95 -8.86
C SER A 30 5.14 -15.40 -9.31
N LEU A 31 5.19 -15.61 -10.62
CA LEU A 31 5.54 -16.89 -11.25
C LEU A 31 7.04 -17.12 -11.24
N ASP A 32 7.82 -16.06 -11.39
CA ASP A 32 9.30 -16.11 -11.44
C ASP A 32 9.85 -14.75 -11.00
N TRP A 33 10.11 -14.59 -9.72
CA TRP A 33 10.65 -13.36 -9.16
C TRP A 33 12.02 -13.01 -9.73
N ALA A 34 12.86 -13.99 -10.04
CA ALA A 34 14.19 -13.72 -10.57
C ALA A 34 14.15 -13.02 -11.94
N GLN A 35 13.12 -13.29 -12.74
CA GLN A 35 12.88 -12.59 -14.00
C GLN A 35 12.07 -11.29 -13.82
N GLU A 36 11.20 -11.23 -12.84
CA GLU A 36 10.38 -10.02 -12.53
C GLU A 36 11.23 -8.91 -11.88
N GLU A 37 12.14 -9.26 -10.97
CA GLU A 37 12.89 -8.30 -10.14
C GLU A 37 13.66 -7.23 -10.96
N PRO A 38 14.39 -7.57 -12.04
CA PRO A 38 15.08 -6.57 -12.86
C PRO A 38 14.12 -5.55 -13.48
N LEU A 39 12.95 -6.01 -13.96
CA LEU A 39 11.91 -5.14 -14.52
C LEU A 39 11.31 -4.24 -13.44
N TYR A 40 11.05 -4.80 -12.27
CA TYR A 40 10.52 -4.04 -11.12
C TYR A 40 11.49 -2.92 -10.69
N LYS A 41 12.78 -3.20 -10.61
CA LYS A 41 13.82 -2.19 -10.31
C LYS A 41 13.90 -1.09 -11.37
N GLU A 42 13.77 -1.45 -12.64
CA GLU A 42 13.75 -0.48 -13.73
C GLU A 42 12.50 0.41 -13.68
N ILE A 43 11.34 -0.17 -13.36
CA ILE A 43 10.08 0.58 -13.16
C ILE A 43 10.25 1.62 -12.06
N ILE A 44 10.84 1.26 -10.90
CA ILE A 44 11.09 2.19 -9.80
C ILE A 44 11.95 3.37 -10.28
N ALA A 45 13.08 3.07 -10.92
CA ALA A 45 14.00 4.11 -11.42
C ALA A 45 13.31 5.03 -12.45
N LYS A 46 12.44 4.49 -13.32
CA LYS A 46 11.68 5.30 -14.28
C LYS A 46 10.65 6.20 -13.61
N TYR A 47 9.99 5.75 -12.53
CA TYR A 47 9.09 6.60 -11.75
C TYR A 47 9.82 7.75 -11.10
N ASP A 48 11.02 7.56 -10.57
CA ASP A 48 11.82 8.63 -9.99
C ASP A 48 12.24 9.66 -11.04
N LEU A 49 12.62 9.21 -12.24
CA LEU A 49 12.88 10.09 -13.39
C LEU A 49 11.61 10.85 -13.82
N PHE A 50 10.47 10.17 -13.87
CA PHE A 50 9.18 10.77 -14.21
C PHE A 50 8.78 11.86 -13.21
N ALA A 51 9.01 11.61 -11.91
CA ALA A 51 8.70 12.57 -10.86
C ALA A 51 9.58 13.85 -10.93
N ALA A 52 10.84 13.69 -11.33
CA ALA A 52 11.79 14.81 -11.46
C ALA A 52 11.66 15.58 -12.78
N GLU A 53 11.04 14.99 -13.82
CA GLU A 53 10.96 15.62 -15.15
C GLU A 53 9.83 16.66 -15.21
N THR A 54 10.12 17.82 -15.78
CA THR A 54 9.15 18.93 -15.93
C THR A 54 8.69 19.14 -17.37
N ASP A 55 9.44 18.62 -18.37
CA ASP A 55 9.06 18.70 -19.78
C ASP A 55 7.90 17.74 -20.10
N PRO A 56 6.76 18.23 -20.58
CA PRO A 56 5.59 17.39 -20.83
C PRO A 56 5.85 16.28 -21.87
N ALA A 57 6.65 16.53 -22.90
CA ALA A 57 6.94 15.54 -23.93
C ALA A 57 7.82 14.41 -23.40
N LYS A 58 8.80 14.73 -22.54
CA LYS A 58 9.64 13.75 -21.88
C LYS A 58 8.87 12.96 -20.83
N ARG A 59 7.99 13.60 -20.06
CA ARG A 59 7.08 12.90 -19.13
C ARG A 59 6.21 11.90 -19.86
N GLN A 60 5.65 12.28 -21.01
CA GLN A 60 4.84 11.36 -21.82
C GLN A 60 5.67 10.17 -22.31
N ALA A 61 6.92 10.39 -22.75
CA ALA A 61 7.82 9.31 -23.16
C ALA A 61 8.13 8.35 -21.99
N LEU A 62 8.48 8.89 -20.82
CA LEU A 62 8.71 8.08 -19.61
C LEU A 62 7.48 7.29 -19.18
N SER A 63 6.28 7.90 -19.22
CA SER A 63 5.02 7.21 -18.93
C SER A 63 4.80 6.02 -19.87
N LYS A 64 5.11 6.17 -21.15
CA LYS A 64 5.01 5.07 -22.12
C LYS A 64 6.01 3.95 -21.80
N GLU A 65 7.27 4.29 -21.50
CA GLU A 65 8.29 3.32 -21.12
C GLU A 65 7.90 2.55 -19.84
N ILE A 66 7.39 3.26 -18.82
CA ILE A 66 6.89 2.64 -17.59
C ILE A 66 5.76 1.65 -17.89
N ASN A 67 4.81 2.03 -18.76
CA ASN A 67 3.72 1.15 -19.14
C ASN A 67 4.22 -0.10 -19.89
N GLU A 68 5.16 0.04 -20.82
CA GLU A 68 5.76 -1.09 -21.54
C GLU A 68 6.49 -2.05 -20.60
N LEU A 69 7.24 -1.52 -19.63
CA LEU A 69 7.91 -2.33 -18.60
C LEU A 69 6.90 -3.00 -17.66
N SER A 70 5.84 -2.30 -17.28
CA SER A 70 4.79 -2.84 -16.42
C SER A 70 4.03 -3.98 -17.09
N VAL A 71 3.78 -3.89 -18.40
CA VAL A 71 3.19 -4.99 -19.18
C VAL A 71 4.11 -6.20 -19.19
N LYS A 72 5.41 -6.01 -19.44
CA LYS A 72 6.40 -7.11 -19.39
C LYS A 72 6.52 -7.75 -18.02
N ALA A 73 6.57 -6.93 -16.94
CA ALA A 73 6.61 -7.44 -15.58
C ALA A 73 5.31 -8.20 -15.24
N GLY A 74 4.17 -7.77 -15.78
CA GLY A 74 2.87 -8.43 -15.62
C GLY A 74 2.83 -9.85 -16.18
N GLU A 75 3.68 -10.23 -17.13
CA GLU A 75 3.79 -11.60 -17.64
C GLU A 75 4.27 -12.59 -16.58
N PHE A 76 4.99 -12.11 -15.57
CA PHE A 76 5.44 -12.89 -14.41
C PHE A 76 4.49 -12.78 -13.21
N GLY A 77 3.51 -11.89 -13.28
CA GLY A 77 2.58 -11.64 -12.18
C GLY A 77 1.43 -12.65 -12.10
N LEU A 78 1.04 -13.01 -10.87
CA LEU A 78 -0.20 -13.73 -10.55
C LEU A 78 -1.16 -12.76 -9.85
N PRO A 79 -2.10 -12.15 -10.58
CA PRO A 79 -3.02 -11.20 -9.98
C PRO A 79 -3.86 -11.84 -8.88
N ASN A 80 -4.10 -11.09 -7.79
CA ASN A 80 -4.97 -11.50 -6.69
C ASN A 80 -4.55 -12.76 -5.91
N GLU A 81 -3.32 -13.27 -6.11
CA GLU A 81 -2.90 -14.51 -5.45
C GLU A 81 -2.97 -14.40 -3.92
N TYR A 82 -2.60 -13.25 -3.34
CA TYR A 82 -2.76 -13.03 -1.91
C TYR A 82 -4.20 -13.23 -1.44
N SER A 83 -5.17 -12.65 -2.13
CA SER A 83 -6.60 -12.80 -1.82
C SER A 83 -7.06 -14.25 -2.00
N ASN A 84 -6.64 -14.89 -3.07
CA ASN A 84 -6.97 -16.29 -3.35
C ASN A 84 -6.41 -17.22 -2.26
N LEU A 85 -5.19 -16.98 -1.78
CA LEU A 85 -4.58 -17.73 -0.67
C LEU A 85 -5.38 -17.54 0.63
N MET A 86 -5.76 -16.29 0.94
CA MET A 86 -6.59 -16.00 2.11
C MET A 86 -7.96 -16.69 2.01
N GLU A 87 -8.60 -16.66 0.86
CA GLU A 87 -9.86 -17.36 0.62
C GLU A 87 -9.71 -18.89 0.75
N SER A 88 -8.61 -19.45 0.26
CA SER A 88 -8.34 -20.90 0.32
C SER A 88 -8.27 -21.45 1.74
N ILE A 89 -7.87 -20.63 2.70
CA ILE A 89 -7.86 -20.96 4.13
C ILE A 89 -9.18 -20.62 4.83
N GLY A 90 -10.19 -20.16 4.09
CA GLY A 90 -11.50 -19.77 4.60
C GLY A 90 -11.51 -18.40 5.29
N ALA A 91 -10.54 -17.56 5.01
CA ALA A 91 -10.53 -16.19 5.52
C ALA A 91 -11.67 -15.38 4.90
N LYS A 92 -12.23 -14.48 5.70
CA LYS A 92 -13.32 -13.55 5.31
C LYS A 92 -13.01 -12.17 5.85
N ASN A 93 -13.71 -11.16 5.32
CA ASN A 93 -13.55 -9.77 5.75
C ASN A 93 -12.08 -9.31 5.68
N VAL A 94 -11.36 -9.80 4.68
CA VAL A 94 -9.99 -9.38 4.42
C VAL A 94 -10.02 -7.93 3.96
N ASN A 95 -9.52 -7.03 4.80
CA ASN A 95 -9.57 -5.59 4.53
C ASN A 95 -8.47 -4.87 5.32
N ALA A 96 -8.36 -3.58 5.11
CA ALA A 96 -7.45 -2.70 5.81
C ALA A 96 -8.07 -1.30 5.99
N GLY A 97 -7.39 -0.44 6.71
CA GLY A 97 -7.75 0.96 6.82
C GLY A 97 -6.61 1.79 7.36
N THR A 98 -6.51 3.01 6.86
CA THR A 98 -5.51 3.98 7.27
C THR A 98 -6.16 5.14 8.02
N SER A 99 -5.55 5.52 9.13
CA SER A 99 -5.90 6.67 9.95
C SER A 99 -4.69 7.62 10.08
N TYR A 100 -4.83 8.65 10.90
CA TYR A 100 -3.73 9.57 11.19
C TYR A 100 -2.55 8.89 11.88
N ASP A 101 -2.82 8.01 12.87
CA ASP A 101 -1.80 7.44 13.74
C ASP A 101 -1.40 6.01 13.38
N TYR A 102 -2.23 5.29 12.64
CA TYR A 102 -2.00 3.88 12.33
C TYR A 102 -2.65 3.44 11.02
N THR A 103 -2.07 2.40 10.45
CA THR A 103 -2.68 1.57 9.41
C THR A 103 -2.90 0.17 9.98
N TYR A 104 -4.07 -0.41 9.76
CA TYR A 104 -4.40 -1.75 10.23
C TYR A 104 -4.85 -2.64 9.07
N TYR A 105 -4.52 -3.92 9.19
CA TYR A 105 -4.93 -4.98 8.28
C TYR A 105 -5.66 -6.02 9.09
N HIS A 106 -6.85 -6.41 8.67
CA HIS A 106 -7.65 -7.37 9.42
C HIS A 106 -8.29 -8.42 8.53
N SER A 107 -8.60 -9.56 9.13
CA SER A 107 -9.40 -10.62 8.52
C SER A 107 -9.97 -11.53 9.61
N SER A 108 -11.02 -12.26 9.28
CA SER A 108 -11.55 -13.35 10.09
C SER A 108 -11.19 -14.66 9.44
N PHE A 109 -10.75 -15.65 10.22
CA PHE A 109 -10.38 -16.97 9.69
C PHE A 109 -10.71 -18.09 10.69
N PRO A 110 -10.88 -19.35 10.24
CA PRO A 110 -11.12 -20.47 11.13
C PRO A 110 -9.94 -20.71 12.10
N PRO A 111 -10.16 -20.94 13.41
CA PRO A 111 -9.07 -21.06 14.39
C PRO A 111 -8.01 -22.12 14.07
N TYR A 112 -8.40 -23.22 13.40
CA TYR A 112 -7.45 -24.26 13.00
C TYR A 112 -6.51 -23.85 11.84
N GLN A 113 -6.76 -22.72 11.20
CA GLN A 113 -5.94 -22.16 10.12
C GLN A 113 -4.94 -21.10 10.61
N VAL A 114 -4.85 -20.85 11.91
CA VAL A 114 -3.99 -19.79 12.45
C VAL A 114 -2.54 -19.85 11.94
N ASN A 115 -1.99 -21.03 11.76
CA ASN A 115 -0.61 -21.21 11.28
C ASN A 115 -0.45 -20.77 9.83
N LYS A 116 -1.38 -21.18 8.95
CA LYS A 116 -1.36 -20.76 7.55
C LYS A 116 -1.67 -19.28 7.39
N TRP A 117 -2.57 -18.76 8.21
CA TRP A 117 -2.86 -17.33 8.23
C TRP A 117 -1.62 -16.53 8.64
N LEU A 118 -0.88 -16.97 9.67
CA LEU A 118 0.36 -16.32 10.09
C LEU A 118 1.41 -16.38 8.97
N GLU A 119 1.58 -17.54 8.32
CA GLU A 119 2.51 -17.71 7.20
C GLU A 119 2.20 -16.74 6.03
N ILE A 120 0.96 -16.72 5.56
CA ILE A 120 0.55 -15.83 4.46
C ILE A 120 0.67 -14.36 4.87
N SER A 121 0.22 -14.02 6.08
CA SER A 121 0.23 -12.63 6.56
C SER A 121 1.64 -12.12 6.83
N SER A 122 2.55 -12.95 7.35
CA SER A 122 3.94 -12.54 7.58
C SER A 122 4.67 -12.21 6.28
N GLN A 123 4.40 -12.95 5.19
CA GLN A 123 5.01 -12.67 3.89
C GLN A 123 4.71 -11.24 3.39
N ARG A 124 3.49 -10.73 3.63
CA ARG A 124 3.12 -9.35 3.31
C ARG A 124 4.08 -8.33 3.94
N PHE A 125 4.54 -8.58 5.17
CA PHE A 125 5.38 -7.68 5.96
C PHE A 125 6.88 -7.99 5.89
N LEU A 126 7.29 -9.04 5.19
CA LEU A 126 8.70 -9.39 5.05
C LEU A 126 9.29 -8.90 3.72
N ASN A 127 8.60 -9.19 2.63
CA ASN A 127 9.13 -8.95 1.29
C ASN A 127 8.02 -8.46 0.33
N PRO A 128 7.33 -7.34 0.62
CA PRO A 128 6.28 -6.85 -0.25
C PRO A 128 6.84 -6.40 -1.60
N VAL A 129 6.06 -6.60 -2.64
CA VAL A 129 6.32 -6.08 -3.98
C VAL A 129 5.13 -5.24 -4.41
N PHE A 130 5.34 -3.97 -4.65
CA PHE A 130 4.28 -3.01 -4.96
C PHE A 130 3.93 -3.06 -6.45
N ARG A 131 3.34 -4.20 -6.85
CA ARG A 131 2.86 -4.42 -8.22
C ARG A 131 1.65 -3.57 -8.53
N SER A 132 1.39 -3.39 -9.81
CA SER A 132 0.21 -2.63 -10.28
C SER A 132 0.16 -1.22 -9.73
N PHE A 133 1.33 -0.63 -9.47
CA PHE A 133 1.48 0.69 -8.85
C PHE A 133 0.61 1.75 -9.53
N GLN A 134 0.63 1.85 -10.86
CA GLN A 134 -0.16 2.84 -11.59
C GLN A 134 -1.67 2.65 -11.43
N SER A 135 -2.16 1.42 -11.54
CA SER A 135 -3.61 1.16 -11.44
C SER A 135 -4.14 1.40 -10.01
N GLU A 136 -3.33 1.11 -8.98
CA GLU A 136 -3.71 1.44 -7.62
C GLU A 136 -3.68 2.94 -7.35
N LEU A 137 -2.77 3.66 -7.98
CA LEU A 137 -2.76 5.12 -7.91
C LEU A 137 -4.05 5.72 -8.50
N GLU A 138 -4.50 5.19 -9.63
CA GLU A 138 -5.76 5.58 -10.25
C GLU A 138 -6.96 5.29 -9.33
N ASN A 139 -6.97 4.12 -8.65
CA ASN A 139 -7.99 3.79 -7.67
C ASN A 139 -8.01 4.78 -6.49
N VAL A 140 -6.85 5.10 -5.92
CA VAL A 140 -6.73 6.09 -4.83
C VAL A 140 -7.17 7.48 -5.30
N TYR A 141 -6.84 7.85 -6.53
CA TYR A 141 -7.26 9.12 -7.09
C TYR A 141 -8.79 9.18 -7.33
N GLU A 142 -9.40 8.09 -7.75
CA GLU A 142 -10.86 7.99 -7.82
C GLU A 142 -11.53 8.05 -6.43
N GLU A 143 -10.92 7.45 -5.41
CA GLU A 143 -11.39 7.59 -4.03
C GLU A 143 -11.30 9.03 -3.53
N TYR A 144 -10.19 9.71 -3.88
CA TYR A 144 -10.05 11.13 -3.60
C TYR A 144 -11.21 11.93 -4.23
N ASN A 145 -11.49 11.72 -5.52
CA ASN A 145 -12.58 12.41 -6.19
C ASN A 145 -13.93 12.12 -5.52
N ARG A 146 -14.23 10.87 -5.22
CA ARG A 146 -15.45 10.49 -4.47
C ARG A 146 -15.53 11.12 -3.08
N SER A 147 -14.40 11.32 -2.41
CA SER A 147 -14.37 12.00 -1.12
C SER A 147 -14.75 13.47 -1.23
N GLN A 148 -14.45 14.11 -2.36
CA GLN A 148 -14.81 15.50 -2.63
C GLN A 148 -16.32 15.69 -2.86
N ASP A 149 -17.02 14.67 -3.29
CA ASP A 149 -18.49 14.71 -3.47
C ASP A 149 -19.25 14.47 -2.16
N ASN A 150 -18.56 14.21 -1.04
CA ASN A 150 -19.16 13.93 0.24
C ASN A 150 -19.09 15.15 1.20
N GLU A 151 -20.18 15.86 1.32
CA GLU A 151 -20.27 17.09 2.15
C GLU A 151 -19.84 16.86 3.62
N SER A 152 -20.20 15.73 4.22
CA SER A 152 -19.81 15.43 5.61
C SER A 152 -18.30 15.26 5.76
N ARG A 153 -17.64 14.62 4.79
CA ARG A 153 -16.18 14.51 4.77
C ARG A 153 -15.51 15.86 4.56
N GLN A 154 -16.04 16.70 3.68
CA GLN A 154 -15.52 18.06 3.49
C GLN A 154 -15.65 18.91 4.75
N GLN A 155 -16.79 18.84 5.42
CA GLN A 155 -16.98 19.55 6.70
C GLN A 155 -16.03 19.06 7.78
N GLN A 156 -15.84 17.75 7.89
CA GLN A 156 -14.87 17.16 8.83
C GLN A 156 -13.46 17.61 8.51
N GLN A 157 -13.04 17.56 7.24
CA GLN A 157 -11.72 17.98 6.81
C GLN A 157 -11.49 19.47 7.11
N PHE A 158 -12.44 20.33 6.76
CA PHE A 158 -12.38 21.76 7.08
C PHE A 158 -12.23 22.01 8.58
N MET A 159 -13.01 21.30 9.40
CA MET A 159 -12.91 21.43 10.86
C MET A 159 -11.52 21.02 11.38
N LEU A 160 -10.93 19.95 10.84
CA LEU A 160 -9.59 19.51 11.22
C LEU A 160 -8.51 20.49 10.76
N GLU A 161 -8.63 21.07 9.59
CA GLU A 161 -7.74 22.12 9.09
C GLU A 161 -7.73 23.36 10.01
N GLN A 162 -8.89 23.76 10.51
CA GLN A 162 -8.99 24.89 11.43
C GLN A 162 -8.51 24.53 12.85
N ALA A 163 -8.86 23.37 13.35
CA ALA A 163 -8.52 22.94 14.71
C ALA A 163 -7.04 22.57 14.87
N PHE A 164 -6.42 22.05 13.81
CA PHE A 164 -5.06 21.51 13.83
C PHE A 164 -4.14 22.24 12.83
N ALA A 165 -4.34 23.54 12.62
CA ALA A 165 -3.52 24.33 11.70
C ALA A 165 -2.01 24.17 11.99
N GLY A 166 -1.23 23.76 10.98
CA GLY A 166 0.21 23.48 11.12
C GLY A 166 0.56 22.12 11.73
N HIS A 167 -0.40 21.34 12.20
CA HIS A 167 -0.18 19.97 12.65
C HIS A 167 -0.54 18.96 11.53
N PRO A 168 0.11 17.79 11.45
CA PRO A 168 -0.21 16.78 10.43
C PRO A 168 -1.69 16.35 10.38
N TYR A 169 -2.45 16.47 11.46
CA TYR A 169 -3.89 16.19 11.47
C TYR A 169 -4.74 17.14 10.62
N SER A 170 -4.19 18.28 10.22
CA SER A 170 -4.86 19.15 9.25
C SER A 170 -4.82 18.60 7.82
N ARG A 171 -3.95 17.64 7.53
CA ARG A 171 -3.80 17.06 6.20
C ARG A 171 -4.80 15.93 5.99
N SER A 172 -5.29 15.75 4.77
CA SER A 172 -6.14 14.61 4.42
C SER A 172 -5.33 13.31 4.43
N VAL A 173 -5.88 12.24 5.03
CA VAL A 173 -5.27 10.90 5.05
C VAL A 173 -5.09 10.34 3.63
N ILE A 174 -6.00 10.68 2.71
CA ILE A 174 -5.92 10.23 1.32
C ILE A 174 -4.80 10.94 0.53
N GLY A 175 -4.25 12.02 1.07
CA GLY A 175 -3.22 12.83 0.44
C GLY A 175 -3.74 13.96 -0.44
N LEU A 176 -2.81 14.71 -1.02
CA LEU A 176 -3.09 15.81 -1.93
C LEU A 176 -3.07 15.34 -3.38
N PRO A 177 -3.95 15.89 -4.26
CA PRO A 177 -4.02 15.48 -5.67
C PRO A 177 -2.70 15.65 -6.42
N GLU A 178 -1.95 16.72 -6.14
CA GLU A 178 -0.65 16.98 -6.75
C GLU A 178 0.40 15.92 -6.42
N HIS A 179 0.36 15.34 -5.21
CA HIS A 179 1.25 14.26 -4.81
C HIS A 179 0.82 12.93 -5.45
N LEU A 180 -0.50 12.66 -5.49
CA LEU A 180 -1.06 11.48 -6.16
C LEU A 180 -0.80 11.47 -7.67
N LYS A 181 -0.74 12.65 -8.32
CA LYS A 181 -0.44 12.78 -9.75
C LYS A 181 1.05 12.70 -10.09
N ASN A 182 1.91 12.72 -9.09
CA ASN A 182 3.36 12.64 -9.26
C ASN A 182 3.95 11.48 -8.43
N PRO A 183 3.63 10.24 -8.80
CA PRO A 183 3.97 9.07 -8.01
C PRO A 183 5.48 8.86 -7.91
N GLN A 184 5.97 8.58 -6.70
CA GLN A 184 7.36 8.26 -6.40
C GLN A 184 7.42 6.94 -5.64
N LEU A 185 7.71 5.86 -6.36
CA LEU A 185 7.72 4.52 -5.76
C LEU A 185 8.87 4.36 -4.75
N SER A 186 9.99 5.04 -4.95
CA SER A 186 11.11 5.08 -3.99
C SER A 186 10.70 5.67 -2.64
N LYS A 187 9.92 6.75 -2.61
CA LYS A 187 9.41 7.33 -1.36
C LYS A 187 8.42 6.39 -0.64
N LEU A 188 7.63 5.64 -1.40
CA LEU A 188 6.74 4.65 -0.82
C LEU A 188 7.53 3.51 -0.17
N MET A 189 8.60 3.05 -0.82
CA MET A 189 9.52 2.05 -0.26
C MET A 189 10.23 2.57 0.99
N GLU A 190 10.74 3.81 0.96
CA GLU A 190 11.37 4.46 2.12
C GLU A 190 10.40 4.55 3.31
N PHE A 191 9.13 4.92 3.06
CA PHE A 191 8.09 4.96 4.09
C PHE A 191 7.84 3.56 4.67
N TYR A 192 7.76 2.54 3.82
CA TYR A 192 7.63 1.15 4.26
C TYR A 192 8.81 0.71 5.12
N GLU A 193 10.04 0.86 4.64
CA GLU A 193 11.27 0.46 5.34
C GLU A 193 11.45 1.17 6.69
N THR A 194 10.99 2.43 6.76
CA THR A 194 11.09 3.23 8.00
C THR A 194 10.07 2.81 9.04
N TRP A 195 8.82 2.53 8.64
CA TRP A 195 7.71 2.44 9.58
C TRP A 195 7.14 1.02 9.76
N TYR A 196 7.31 0.13 8.78
CA TYR A 196 6.79 -1.25 8.83
C TYR A 196 7.85 -2.21 9.41
N VAL A 197 8.35 -1.85 10.57
CA VAL A 197 9.34 -2.62 11.33
C VAL A 197 8.69 -3.28 12.54
N PRO A 198 9.16 -4.45 12.99
CA PRO A 198 8.55 -5.20 14.11
C PRO A 198 8.35 -4.36 15.38
N GLU A 199 9.26 -3.43 15.68
CA GLU A 199 9.23 -2.56 16.86
C GLU A 199 8.07 -1.55 16.80
N ASN A 200 7.52 -1.30 15.61
CA ASN A 200 6.40 -0.38 15.38
C ASN A 200 5.11 -1.11 14.97
N MET A 201 5.04 -2.43 15.16
CA MET A 201 3.89 -3.24 14.76
C MET A 201 3.31 -3.98 15.96
N VAL A 202 1.99 -4.19 15.92
CA VAL A 202 1.25 -4.97 16.92
C VAL A 202 0.39 -6.00 16.21
N LEU A 203 0.57 -7.27 16.56
CA LEU A 203 -0.31 -8.36 16.14
C LEU A 203 -1.36 -8.61 17.21
N VAL A 204 -2.64 -8.54 16.81
CA VAL A 204 -3.77 -8.82 17.69
C VAL A 204 -4.55 -10.02 17.14
N LEU A 205 -4.61 -11.10 17.90
CA LEU A 205 -5.40 -12.29 17.58
C LEU A 205 -6.48 -12.49 18.65
N VAL A 206 -7.75 -12.54 18.22
CA VAL A 206 -8.90 -12.72 19.10
C VAL A 206 -9.74 -13.89 18.61
N GLY A 207 -10.04 -14.83 19.50
CA GLY A 207 -10.87 -15.98 19.14
C GLY A 207 -10.60 -17.22 20.00
N ASN A 208 -11.12 -18.37 19.54
CA ASN A 208 -10.89 -19.65 20.20
C ASN A 208 -9.51 -20.23 19.84
N ILE A 209 -8.45 -19.58 20.34
CA ILE A 209 -7.05 -19.97 20.13
C ILE A 209 -6.34 -20.10 21.49
N LYS A 210 -5.35 -20.98 21.56
CA LYS A 210 -4.49 -21.11 22.75
C LYS A 210 -3.29 -20.19 22.59
N ALA A 211 -3.28 -19.05 23.29
CA ALA A 211 -2.25 -18.02 23.18
C ALA A 211 -0.82 -18.58 23.28
N GLN A 212 -0.56 -19.52 24.20
CA GLN A 212 0.75 -20.17 24.37
C GLN A 212 1.22 -20.96 23.13
N GLN A 213 0.29 -21.48 22.31
CA GLN A 213 0.63 -22.22 21.10
C GLN A 213 0.94 -21.29 19.91
N VAL A 214 0.49 -20.07 19.98
CA VAL A 214 0.67 -19.06 18.92
C VAL A 214 1.87 -18.15 19.23
N ALA A 215 2.05 -17.73 20.48
CA ALA A 215 3.12 -16.80 20.89
C ALA A 215 4.54 -17.39 20.79
N GLY A 216 4.70 -18.70 20.66
CA GLY A 216 6.00 -19.38 20.52
C GLY A 216 6.42 -19.66 19.08
N ARG A 217 5.75 -19.07 18.12
CA ARG A 217 5.97 -19.24 16.68
C ARG A 217 6.33 -17.91 16.01
#